data_2ca02806bb2c56f4547109da26e3c44c
#
_entry.id   2ca02806bb2c56f4547109da26e3c44c
#
_cell.length_a   1.000
_cell.length_b   1.000
_cell.length_c   1.000
_cell.angle_alpha   90.00
_cell.angle_beta   90.00
_cell.angle_gamma   90.00
#
_symmetry.space_group_name_H-M   'P 1'
#
loop_
_entity.id
_entity.type
_entity.pdbx_description
1 polymer ?
#
loop_
_entity_poly.entity_id
_entity_poly.type
_entity_poly.pdbx_seq_one_letter_code
_entity_poly.pdbx_strand_id
1 'polypeptide(L)'
;FATTTNIVTKTYQRPATVVDVERYTAWLERPDRDRIATPPTATEVGQTLTITTPASGGQSIFWRGGMQPLEGAVIGRELVDQYSDGEMQVRVERYVGDQMGAGALNLDFILYTAVGADLSDASKGTLEALRLPTRLLLPFLVLFLLSHLTRRGDQNALNQYFAKMYTPVLADPEADRAALEAAYADPAKACDSKLMPNSDWEFVKPTAKDVIGFGAACAVCVLIIALLQWVAGIGA
;
A
#
# COMPACT_ATOMS: atom_id res chain seq x y z
N PHE A 1 -21.40 4.37 3.70
CA PHE A 1 -19.97 4.18 3.37
C PHE A 1 -19.57 5.24 2.35
N ALA A 2 -18.42 5.92 2.57
CA ALA A 2 -17.87 6.82 1.57
C ALA A 2 -17.45 6.03 0.34
N THR A 3 -17.97 6.40 -0.83
CA THR A 3 -17.63 5.72 -2.10
C THR A 3 -16.37 6.29 -2.74
N THR A 4 -16.02 7.52 -2.36
CA THR A 4 -14.82 8.25 -2.81
C THR A 4 -14.08 8.84 -1.61
N THR A 5 -12.79 9.07 -1.79
CA THR A 5 -12.01 9.82 -0.81
C THR A 5 -12.40 11.30 -0.83
N ASN A 6 -12.20 11.99 0.27
CA ASN A 6 -12.44 13.41 0.38
C ASN A 6 -11.51 14.20 -0.55
N ILE A 7 -12.00 15.33 -1.03
CA ILE A 7 -11.26 16.26 -1.89
C ILE A 7 -10.67 17.34 -1.00
N VAL A 8 -9.35 17.44 -0.97
CA VAL A 8 -8.65 18.43 -0.15
C VAL A 8 -8.05 19.50 -1.04
N THR A 9 -8.40 20.74 -0.78
CA THR A 9 -7.84 21.93 -1.43
C THR A 9 -7.19 22.80 -0.35
N LYS A 10 -5.93 23.18 -0.56
CA LYS A 10 -5.21 24.06 0.36
C LYS A 10 -5.00 25.41 -0.29
N THR A 11 -5.29 26.47 0.46
CA THR A 11 -5.09 27.86 0.04
C THR A 11 -4.19 28.55 1.05
N TYR A 12 -3.13 29.19 0.59
CA TYR A 12 -2.23 29.96 1.42
C TYR A 12 -1.82 31.28 0.75
N GLN A 13 -1.37 32.22 1.55
CA GLN A 13 -0.88 33.49 1.06
C GLN A 13 0.64 33.55 1.22
N ARG A 14 1.32 34.07 0.20
CA ARG A 14 2.74 34.36 0.25
C ARG A 14 3.07 35.61 -0.58
N PRO A 15 4.17 36.29 -0.28
CA PRO A 15 4.65 37.36 -1.16
C PRO A 15 5.11 36.79 -2.52
N ALA A 16 4.86 37.54 -3.58
CA ALA A 16 5.32 37.24 -4.92
C ALA A 16 6.84 37.31 -4.98
N THR A 17 7.44 36.31 -5.60
CA THR A 17 8.88 36.27 -5.88
C THR A 17 9.19 36.85 -7.27
N VAL A 18 10.47 37.08 -7.55
CA VAL A 18 10.95 37.48 -8.89
C VAL A 18 10.48 36.49 -9.96
N VAL A 19 10.52 35.18 -9.64
CA VAL A 19 10.07 34.11 -10.57
C VAL A 19 8.58 34.20 -10.90
N ASP A 20 7.75 34.64 -9.96
CA ASP A 20 6.33 34.80 -10.20
C ASP A 20 6.05 35.95 -11.17
N VAL A 21 6.77 37.05 -11.03
CA VAL A 21 6.70 38.22 -11.93
C VAL A 21 7.23 37.86 -13.32
N GLU A 22 8.34 37.13 -13.41
CA GLU A 22 8.86 36.62 -14.68
C GLU A 22 7.85 35.71 -15.40
N ARG A 23 7.15 34.83 -14.67
CA ARG A 23 6.06 34.02 -15.24
C ARG A 23 4.91 34.85 -15.77
N TYR A 24 4.56 35.95 -15.08
CA TYR A 24 3.52 36.86 -15.54
C TYR A 24 3.95 37.56 -16.81
N THR A 25 5.20 38.09 -16.87
CA THR A 25 5.76 38.74 -18.07
C THR A 25 5.82 37.78 -19.26
N ALA A 26 6.32 36.55 -19.03
CA ALA A 26 6.36 35.51 -20.05
C ALA A 26 4.97 35.10 -20.53
N TRP A 27 3.95 35.12 -19.64
CA TRP A 27 2.57 34.87 -20.04
C TRP A 27 2.02 35.98 -20.92
N LEU A 28 2.32 37.26 -20.65
CA LEU A 28 1.89 38.38 -21.47
C LEU A 28 2.39 38.29 -22.93
N GLU A 29 3.59 37.73 -23.13
CA GLU A 29 4.21 37.54 -24.44
C GLU A 29 3.67 36.33 -25.22
N ARG A 30 2.87 35.44 -24.60
CA ARG A 30 2.34 34.27 -25.27
C ARG A 30 1.21 34.58 -26.24
N PRO A 31 1.24 34.04 -27.46
CA PRO A 31 0.17 34.23 -28.43
C PRO A 31 -1.14 33.50 -28.05
N ASP A 32 -1.05 32.46 -27.19
CA ASP A 32 -2.18 31.64 -26.75
C ASP A 32 -2.69 31.98 -25.33
N ARG A 33 -2.31 33.13 -24.80
CA ARG A 33 -2.63 33.57 -23.43
C ARG A 33 -4.11 33.53 -23.08
N ASP A 34 -4.99 33.82 -24.05
CA ASP A 34 -6.44 33.86 -23.85
C ASP A 34 -7.07 32.46 -23.70
N ARG A 35 -6.29 31.40 -23.99
CA ARG A 35 -6.70 29.99 -23.81
C ARG A 35 -6.30 29.40 -22.46
N ILE A 36 -5.51 30.13 -21.67
CA ILE A 36 -5.03 29.67 -20.38
C ILE A 36 -6.11 29.92 -19.35
N ALA A 37 -6.60 28.85 -18.73
CA ALA A 37 -7.72 28.87 -17.78
C ALA A 37 -7.43 29.70 -16.52
N THR A 38 -6.17 29.80 -16.09
CA THR A 38 -5.76 30.55 -14.89
C THR A 38 -4.49 31.33 -15.17
N PRO A 39 -4.61 32.61 -15.53
CA PRO A 39 -3.45 33.48 -15.78
C PRO A 39 -2.65 33.71 -14.49
N PRO A 40 -1.34 33.90 -14.57
CA PRO A 40 -0.54 34.32 -13.43
C PRO A 40 -0.99 35.73 -12.97
N THR A 41 -0.97 35.97 -11.65
CA THR A 41 -1.51 37.20 -11.06
C THR A 41 -0.44 38.13 -10.46
N ALA A 42 0.81 37.67 -10.41
CA ALA A 42 1.91 38.44 -9.81
C ALA A 42 2.43 39.50 -10.75
N THR A 43 2.07 40.77 -10.55
CA THR A 43 2.56 41.91 -11.33
C THR A 43 3.79 42.55 -10.73
N GLU A 44 3.98 42.50 -9.42
CA GLU A 44 5.08 43.12 -8.69
C GLU A 44 5.66 42.18 -7.63
N VAL A 45 6.98 42.27 -7.40
CA VAL A 45 7.66 41.54 -6.33
C VAL A 45 7.17 42.02 -4.95
N GLY A 46 6.83 41.09 -4.06
CA GLY A 46 6.30 41.43 -2.74
C GLY A 46 4.78 41.53 -2.68
N GLN A 47 4.08 41.55 -3.81
CA GLN A 47 2.61 41.49 -3.86
C GLN A 47 2.11 40.23 -3.17
N THR A 48 1.08 40.34 -2.31
CA THR A 48 0.48 39.16 -1.67
C THR A 48 -0.29 38.32 -2.69
N LEU A 49 0.17 37.11 -2.90
CA LEU A 49 -0.48 36.12 -3.76
C LEU A 49 -1.27 35.12 -2.93
N THR A 50 -2.50 34.88 -3.34
CA THR A 50 -3.31 33.75 -2.83
C THR A 50 -3.10 32.57 -3.76
N ILE A 51 -2.46 31.53 -3.25
CA ILE A 51 -2.16 30.31 -3.99
C ILE A 51 -3.10 29.22 -3.54
N THR A 52 -3.86 28.67 -4.48
CA THR A 52 -4.70 27.50 -4.26
C THR A 52 -4.02 26.29 -4.89
N THR A 53 -3.73 25.28 -4.09
CA THR A 53 -3.16 24.03 -4.61
C THR A 53 -4.18 23.28 -5.46
N PRO A 54 -3.75 22.51 -6.46
CA PRO A 54 -4.65 21.61 -7.16
C PRO A 54 -5.35 20.69 -6.16
N ALA A 55 -6.66 20.49 -6.34
CA ALA A 55 -7.44 19.62 -5.50
C ALA A 55 -6.87 18.19 -5.52
N SER A 56 -6.65 17.61 -4.36
CA SER A 56 -6.18 16.23 -4.19
C SER A 56 -7.28 15.37 -3.58
N GLY A 57 -7.34 14.09 -3.95
CA GLY A 57 -8.41 13.19 -3.49
C GLY A 57 -9.53 13.00 -4.52
N GLY A 58 -10.74 12.70 -4.04
CA GLY A 58 -11.89 12.40 -4.90
C GLY A 58 -11.77 11.07 -5.63
N GLN A 59 -10.90 10.17 -5.17
CA GLN A 59 -10.66 8.88 -5.81
C GLN A 59 -11.70 7.87 -5.36
N SER A 60 -12.13 7.02 -6.29
CA SER A 60 -12.99 5.89 -5.96
C SER A 60 -12.26 4.90 -5.05
N ILE A 61 -12.90 4.53 -3.95
CA ILE A 61 -12.38 3.55 -3.00
C ILE A 61 -12.67 2.13 -3.54
N PHE A 62 -13.93 1.84 -3.86
CA PHE A 62 -14.35 0.47 -4.16
C PHE A 62 -14.24 0.06 -5.63
N TRP A 63 -14.14 1.00 -6.57
CA TRP A 63 -14.19 0.72 -7.99
C TRP A 63 -12.92 1.14 -8.72
N ARG A 64 -12.35 0.23 -9.50
CA ARG A 64 -11.08 0.49 -10.24
C ARG A 64 -11.24 1.49 -11.38
N GLY A 65 -12.38 1.52 -12.01
CA GLY A 65 -12.70 2.44 -13.12
C GLY A 65 -13.20 3.80 -12.66
N GLY A 66 -13.22 4.05 -11.34
CA GLY A 66 -13.71 5.29 -10.78
C GLY A 66 -15.21 5.31 -10.54
N MET A 67 -15.71 6.49 -10.17
CA MET A 67 -17.14 6.77 -10.04
C MET A 67 -17.58 7.62 -11.23
N GLN A 68 -18.73 7.30 -11.82
CA GLN A 68 -19.31 8.03 -12.94
C GLN A 68 -20.70 8.54 -12.53
N PRO A 69 -21.14 9.70 -13.03
CA PRO A 69 -22.50 10.15 -12.81
C PRO A 69 -23.49 9.13 -13.39
N LEU A 70 -24.57 8.87 -12.66
CA LEU A 70 -25.69 8.15 -13.24
C LEU A 70 -26.29 9.00 -14.36
N GLU A 71 -26.88 8.36 -15.36
CA GLU A 71 -27.43 9.06 -16.53
C GLU A 71 -28.44 10.16 -16.12
N GLY A 72 -28.14 11.42 -16.48
CA GLY A 72 -28.90 12.59 -16.09
C GLY A 72 -28.62 13.16 -14.69
N ALA A 73 -27.76 12.54 -13.89
CA ALA A 73 -27.40 13.05 -12.56
C ALA A 73 -26.31 14.12 -12.63
N VAL A 74 -26.45 15.14 -11.78
CA VAL A 74 -25.43 16.18 -11.59
C VAL A 74 -24.61 15.82 -10.35
N ILE A 75 -23.28 15.71 -10.52
CA ILE A 75 -22.37 15.54 -9.40
C ILE A 75 -22.02 16.90 -8.83
N GLY A 76 -22.38 17.13 -7.58
CA GLY A 76 -22.00 18.30 -6.79
C GLY A 76 -20.83 18.02 -5.88
N ARG A 77 -20.38 19.07 -5.18
CA ARG A 77 -19.42 18.97 -4.06
C ARG A 77 -20.05 19.57 -2.81
N GLU A 78 -19.95 18.84 -1.72
CA GLU A 78 -20.42 19.29 -0.41
C GLU A 78 -19.21 19.53 0.49
N LEU A 79 -19.22 20.64 1.21
CA LEU A 79 -18.21 20.96 2.21
C LEU A 79 -18.38 20.01 3.40
N VAL A 80 -17.33 19.24 3.70
CA VAL A 80 -17.28 18.34 4.84
C VAL A 80 -16.65 19.04 6.04
N ASP A 81 -15.52 19.73 5.80
CA ASP A 81 -14.78 20.41 6.84
C ASP A 81 -13.97 21.58 6.27
N GLN A 82 -13.69 22.57 7.11
CA GLN A 82 -12.82 23.68 6.79
C GLN A 82 -12.05 24.11 8.04
N TYR A 83 -10.74 24.06 7.98
CA TYR A 83 -9.90 24.43 9.11
C TYR A 83 -8.62 25.14 8.65
N SER A 84 -7.94 25.78 9.62
CA SER A 84 -6.65 26.43 9.38
C SER A 84 -5.53 25.54 9.92
N ASP A 85 -4.53 25.31 9.08
CA ASP A 85 -3.30 24.60 9.44
C ASP A 85 -2.13 25.61 9.28
N GLY A 86 -1.79 26.30 10.36
CA GLY A 86 -0.90 27.44 10.33
C GLY A 86 -1.46 28.58 9.45
N GLU A 87 -0.70 29.00 8.45
CA GLU A 87 -1.10 30.02 7.47
C GLU A 87 -1.96 29.47 6.31
N MET A 88 -2.16 28.15 6.27
CA MET A 88 -2.93 27.48 5.22
C MET A 88 -4.39 27.32 5.63
N GLN A 89 -5.29 27.65 4.71
CA GLN A 89 -6.71 27.30 4.82
C GLN A 89 -6.90 25.98 4.07
N VAL A 90 -7.38 24.98 4.81
CA VAL A 90 -7.68 23.65 4.27
C VAL A 90 -9.18 23.49 4.11
N ARG A 91 -9.61 23.18 2.91
CA ARG A 91 -11.01 22.92 2.58
C ARG A 91 -11.15 21.46 2.17
N VAL A 92 -12.03 20.75 2.85
CA VAL A 92 -12.32 19.34 2.63
C VAL A 92 -13.73 19.22 2.05
N GLU A 93 -13.84 18.69 0.86
CA GLU A 93 -15.11 18.51 0.14
C GLU A 93 -15.32 17.03 -0.20
N ARG A 94 -16.56 16.65 -0.43
CA ARG A 94 -16.93 15.31 -0.88
C ARG A 94 -17.87 15.41 -2.07
N TYR A 95 -17.75 14.45 -2.99
CA TYR A 95 -18.71 14.32 -4.06
C TYR A 95 -20.08 13.89 -3.52
N VAL A 96 -21.13 14.55 -3.99
CA VAL A 96 -22.55 14.23 -3.73
C VAL A 96 -23.31 14.12 -5.03
N GLY A 97 -24.30 13.26 -5.06
CA GLY A 97 -25.13 12.97 -6.23
C GLY A 97 -25.14 11.48 -6.55
N ASP A 98 -26.03 11.10 -7.44
CA ASP A 98 -26.16 9.70 -7.85
C ASP A 98 -25.01 9.29 -8.75
N GLN A 99 -24.21 8.36 -8.25
CA GLN A 99 -23.01 7.89 -8.92
C GLN A 99 -23.04 6.37 -9.05
N MET A 100 -22.54 5.90 -10.17
CA MET A 100 -22.33 4.47 -10.45
C MET A 100 -20.85 4.15 -10.47
N GLY A 101 -20.48 3.03 -9.84
CA GLY A 101 -19.12 2.54 -9.90
C GLY A 101 -18.80 1.90 -11.24
N ALA A 102 -17.64 2.21 -11.79
CA ALA A 102 -17.16 1.66 -13.06
C ALA A 102 -16.03 0.65 -12.85
N GLY A 103 -16.00 -0.38 -13.69
CA GLY A 103 -14.93 -1.38 -13.72
C GLY A 103 -15.01 -2.42 -12.61
N ALA A 104 -13.88 -3.01 -12.26
CA ALA A 104 -13.81 -4.09 -11.28
C ALA A 104 -13.90 -3.57 -9.84
N LEU A 105 -14.55 -4.34 -8.98
CA LEU A 105 -14.68 -4.06 -7.55
C LEU A 105 -13.38 -4.35 -6.80
N ASN A 106 -12.98 -3.48 -5.89
CA ASN A 106 -11.83 -3.65 -5.00
C ASN A 106 -12.29 -4.34 -3.70
N LEU A 107 -12.25 -5.67 -3.68
CA LEU A 107 -12.62 -6.46 -2.49
C LEU A 107 -11.75 -6.13 -1.27
N ASP A 108 -10.50 -5.75 -1.49
CA ASP A 108 -9.56 -5.35 -0.45
C ASP A 108 -10.15 -4.26 0.46
N PHE A 109 -10.70 -3.21 -0.13
CA PHE A 109 -11.24 -2.07 0.61
C PHE A 109 -12.59 -2.36 1.26
N ILE A 110 -13.39 -3.27 0.69
CA ILE A 110 -14.60 -3.76 1.34
C ILE A 110 -14.25 -4.47 2.65
N LEU A 111 -13.20 -5.29 2.64
CA LEU A 111 -12.72 -5.99 3.83
C LEU A 111 -12.28 -4.98 4.92
N TYR A 112 -11.47 -3.98 4.56
CA TYR A 112 -11.05 -2.94 5.52
C TYR A 112 -12.23 -2.18 6.10
N THR A 113 -13.20 -1.79 5.26
CA THR A 113 -14.38 -1.09 5.73
C THR A 113 -15.27 -1.98 6.61
N ALA A 114 -15.36 -3.28 6.33
CA ALA A 114 -16.09 -4.25 7.15
C ALA A 114 -15.51 -4.42 8.55
N VAL A 115 -14.19 -4.24 8.71
CA VAL A 115 -13.54 -4.21 10.04
C VAL A 115 -13.51 -2.82 10.68
N GLY A 116 -14.20 -1.82 10.08
CA GLY A 116 -14.37 -0.49 10.67
C GLY A 116 -13.33 0.55 10.25
N ALA A 117 -12.49 0.26 9.25
CA ALA A 117 -11.53 1.26 8.75
C ALA A 117 -12.26 2.33 7.92
N ASP A 118 -12.03 3.60 8.24
CA ASP A 118 -12.47 4.73 7.43
C ASP A 118 -11.39 5.08 6.40
N LEU A 119 -11.75 4.99 5.14
CA LEU A 119 -10.87 5.27 4.00
C LEU A 119 -11.18 6.62 3.34
N SER A 120 -12.08 7.42 3.91
CA SER A 120 -12.50 8.70 3.32
C SER A 120 -11.36 9.70 3.18
N ASP A 121 -10.43 9.72 4.13
CA ASP A 121 -9.26 10.61 4.14
C ASP A 121 -7.98 9.97 3.60
N ALA A 122 -8.10 8.75 3.05
CA ALA A 122 -6.94 8.03 2.54
C ALA A 122 -6.36 8.69 1.28
N SER A 123 -5.06 8.94 1.30
CA SER A 123 -4.34 9.40 0.11
C SER A 123 -4.26 8.28 -0.95
N LYS A 124 -3.99 8.64 -2.19
CA LYS A 124 -3.74 7.65 -3.27
C LYS A 124 -2.65 6.65 -2.90
N GLY A 125 -1.55 7.16 -2.30
CA GLY A 125 -0.45 6.31 -1.86
C GLY A 125 -0.87 5.35 -0.75
N THR A 126 -1.68 5.81 0.20
CA THR A 126 -2.24 4.98 1.27
C THR A 126 -3.12 3.86 0.71
N LEU A 127 -4.02 4.18 -0.23
CA LEU A 127 -4.87 3.18 -0.88
C LEU A 127 -4.04 2.12 -1.63
N GLU A 128 -3.02 2.53 -2.37
CA GLU A 128 -2.13 1.57 -3.06
C GLU A 128 -1.34 0.70 -2.08
N ALA A 129 -0.83 1.28 -0.98
CA ALA A 129 -0.11 0.55 0.05
C ALA A 129 -1.01 -0.46 0.78
N LEU A 130 -2.28 -0.11 1.07
CA LEU A 130 -3.24 -0.99 1.74
C LEU A 130 -3.65 -2.22 0.90
N ARG A 131 -3.44 -2.19 -0.40
CA ARG A 131 -3.66 -3.37 -1.26
C ARG A 131 -2.65 -4.49 -1.02
N LEU A 132 -1.42 -4.15 -0.60
CA LEU A 132 -0.35 -5.13 -0.43
C LEU A 132 -0.63 -6.14 0.70
N PRO A 133 -0.99 -5.72 1.94
CA PRO A 133 -1.28 -6.66 3.02
C PRO A 133 -2.40 -7.63 2.68
N THR A 134 -3.50 -7.15 2.09
CA THR A 134 -4.62 -8.01 1.74
C THR A 134 -4.23 -9.06 0.70
N ARG A 135 -3.55 -8.65 -0.37
CA ARG A 135 -3.10 -9.57 -1.43
C ARG A 135 -2.09 -10.59 -0.92
N LEU A 136 -1.26 -10.19 0.04
CA LEU A 136 -0.28 -11.08 0.64
C LEU A 136 -0.90 -12.02 1.67
N LEU A 137 -1.73 -11.51 2.58
CA LEU A 137 -2.22 -12.27 3.73
C LEU A 137 -3.49 -13.07 3.44
N LEU A 138 -4.37 -12.57 2.57
CA LEU A 138 -5.66 -13.23 2.27
C LEU A 138 -5.51 -14.67 1.76
N PRO A 139 -4.59 -15.00 0.83
CA PRO A 139 -4.39 -16.38 0.39
C PRO A 139 -3.98 -17.31 1.54
N PHE A 140 -3.10 -16.84 2.43
CA PHE A 140 -2.69 -17.62 3.60
C PHE A 140 -3.84 -17.82 4.58
N LEU A 141 -4.65 -16.79 4.82
CA LEU A 141 -5.83 -16.89 5.67
C LEU A 141 -6.84 -17.87 5.10
N VAL A 142 -7.11 -17.83 3.80
CA VAL A 142 -7.99 -18.77 3.12
C VAL A 142 -7.44 -20.20 3.23
N LEU A 143 -6.16 -20.42 2.95
CA LEU A 143 -5.51 -21.71 3.09
C LEU A 143 -5.59 -22.24 4.55
N PHE A 144 -5.37 -21.35 5.52
CA PHE A 144 -5.50 -21.69 6.93
C PHE A 144 -6.90 -22.13 7.30
N LEU A 145 -7.92 -21.36 6.90
CA LEU A 145 -9.32 -21.71 7.15
C LEU A 145 -9.73 -23.01 6.45
N LEU A 146 -9.33 -23.19 5.19
CA LEU A 146 -9.60 -24.43 4.45
C LEU A 146 -8.88 -25.63 5.06
N SER A 147 -7.67 -25.45 5.60
CA SER A 147 -6.95 -26.52 6.30
C SER A 147 -7.72 -27.07 7.50
N HIS A 148 -8.51 -26.23 8.19
CA HIS A 148 -9.35 -26.66 9.30
C HIS A 148 -10.64 -27.36 8.84
N LEU A 149 -11.12 -27.06 7.64
CA LEU A 149 -12.33 -27.64 7.05
C LEU A 149 -12.06 -28.96 6.29
N THR A 150 -10.81 -29.14 5.81
CA THR A 150 -10.42 -30.34 5.06
C THR A 150 -10.01 -31.47 5.98
N ARG A 151 -10.25 -32.72 5.52
CA ARG A 151 -9.79 -33.89 6.26
C ARG A 151 -8.26 -33.90 6.30
N ARG A 152 -7.73 -34.30 7.47
CA ARG A 152 -6.30 -34.52 7.62
C ARG A 152 -5.85 -35.63 6.67
N GLY A 153 -4.69 -35.46 6.04
CA GLY A 153 -4.04 -36.50 5.25
C GLY A 153 -3.56 -37.68 6.13
N ASP A 154 -3.11 -38.75 5.48
CA ASP A 154 -2.49 -39.87 6.19
C ASP A 154 -1.20 -39.38 6.89
N GLN A 155 -1.18 -39.54 8.21
CA GLN A 155 -0.08 -39.08 9.06
C GLN A 155 1.23 -39.79 8.72
N ASN A 156 1.18 -41.05 8.31
CA ASN A 156 2.37 -41.80 7.94
C ASN A 156 2.99 -41.25 6.64
N ALA A 157 2.14 -40.96 5.65
CA ALA A 157 2.58 -40.37 4.40
C ALA A 157 3.19 -38.96 4.61
N LEU A 158 2.57 -38.18 5.50
CA LEU A 158 3.12 -36.85 5.88
C LEU A 158 4.47 -36.97 6.57
N ASN A 159 4.60 -37.86 7.55
CA ASN A 159 5.85 -38.08 8.27
C ASN A 159 6.99 -38.53 7.35
N GLN A 160 6.71 -39.41 6.40
CA GLN A 160 7.67 -39.84 5.38
C GLN A 160 8.06 -38.68 4.46
N TYR A 161 7.10 -37.88 4.05
CA TYR A 161 7.35 -36.70 3.21
C TYR A 161 8.29 -35.71 3.92
N PHE A 162 8.00 -35.37 5.16
CA PHE A 162 8.83 -34.45 5.92
C PHE A 162 10.21 -35.02 6.29
N ALA A 163 10.28 -36.30 6.63
CA ALA A 163 11.56 -36.97 6.84
C ALA A 163 12.45 -36.85 5.60
N LYS A 164 11.91 -37.08 4.39
CA LYS A 164 12.62 -36.88 3.13
C LYS A 164 13.03 -35.43 2.90
N MET A 165 12.16 -34.46 3.17
CA MET A 165 12.43 -33.03 2.99
C MET A 165 13.55 -32.51 3.88
N TYR A 166 13.67 -33.02 5.10
CA TYR A 166 14.69 -32.58 6.06
C TYR A 166 16.00 -33.36 6.01
N THR A 167 16.06 -34.47 5.27
CA THR A 167 17.29 -35.23 5.08
C THR A 167 18.15 -34.54 4.03
N PRO A 168 19.37 -34.08 4.38
CA PRO A 168 20.26 -33.44 3.41
C PRO A 168 20.73 -34.46 2.36
N VAL A 169 20.73 -34.07 1.10
CA VAL A 169 21.22 -34.90 0.00
C VAL A 169 22.76 -35.03 0.10
N LEU A 170 23.23 -36.25 0.13
CA LEU A 170 24.66 -36.55 0.20
C LEU A 170 25.23 -36.84 -1.20
N ALA A 171 26.52 -36.54 -1.39
CA ALA A 171 27.20 -36.72 -2.68
C ALA A 171 27.41 -38.22 -3.03
N ASP A 172 27.50 -39.08 -2.01
CA ASP A 172 27.60 -40.51 -2.19
C ASP A 172 26.19 -41.15 -2.20
N PRO A 173 25.80 -41.85 -3.28
CA PRO A 173 24.46 -42.43 -3.42
C PRO A 173 24.11 -43.50 -2.38
N GLU A 174 25.12 -44.27 -1.91
CA GLU A 174 24.87 -45.28 -0.88
C GLU A 174 24.64 -44.65 0.50
N ALA A 175 25.45 -43.65 0.85
CA ALA A 175 25.27 -42.87 2.07
C ALA A 175 23.96 -42.10 2.06
N ASP A 176 23.55 -41.55 0.92
CA ASP A 176 22.27 -40.83 0.75
C ASP A 176 21.08 -41.76 0.99
N ARG A 177 21.12 -42.97 0.40
CA ARG A 177 20.07 -43.98 0.61
C ARG A 177 20.00 -44.42 2.07
N ALA A 178 21.14 -44.68 2.70
CA ALA A 178 21.20 -45.06 4.11
C ALA A 178 20.67 -43.95 5.04
N ALA A 179 21.00 -42.69 4.74
CA ALA A 179 20.48 -41.55 5.51
C ALA A 179 18.97 -41.41 5.36
N LEU A 180 18.42 -41.63 4.16
CA LEU A 180 16.99 -41.56 3.92
C LEU A 180 16.23 -42.72 4.59
N GLU A 181 16.78 -43.94 4.56
CA GLU A 181 16.22 -45.10 5.26
C GLU A 181 16.21 -44.89 6.79
N ALA A 182 17.28 -44.32 7.34
CA ALA A 182 17.35 -43.95 8.75
C ALA A 182 16.32 -42.88 9.14
N ALA A 183 16.09 -41.90 8.25
CA ALA A 183 15.07 -40.86 8.47
C ALA A 183 13.64 -41.42 8.42
N TYR A 184 13.37 -42.42 7.57
CA TYR A 184 12.08 -43.10 7.52
C TYR A 184 11.85 -44.02 8.72
N ALA A 185 12.91 -44.61 9.27
CA ALA A 185 12.82 -45.46 10.45
C ALA A 185 12.49 -44.66 11.73
N ASP A 186 12.95 -43.41 11.83
CA ASP A 186 12.70 -42.55 12.97
C ASP A 186 12.27 -41.14 12.52
N PRO A 187 11.01 -40.98 12.05
CA PRO A 187 10.48 -39.68 11.63
C PRO A 187 10.41 -38.66 12.78
N ALA A 188 10.44 -39.11 14.03
CA ALA A 188 10.39 -38.24 15.21
C ALA A 188 11.60 -37.30 15.29
N LYS A 189 12.77 -37.71 14.80
CA LYS A 189 13.94 -36.85 14.71
C LYS A 189 13.72 -35.63 13.80
N ALA A 190 12.91 -35.77 12.77
CA ALA A 190 12.54 -34.64 11.93
C ALA A 190 11.69 -33.61 12.71
N CYS A 191 10.95 -34.07 13.72
CA CYS A 191 10.14 -33.20 14.59
C CYS A 191 10.97 -32.31 15.51
N ASP A 192 12.23 -32.67 15.85
CA ASP A 192 13.10 -31.88 16.70
C ASP A 192 13.48 -30.52 16.07
N SER A 193 13.43 -30.43 14.75
CA SER A 193 13.66 -29.21 14.01
C SER A 193 12.45 -28.27 13.97
N LYS A 194 11.27 -28.73 14.43
CA LYS A 194 10.05 -27.91 14.44
C LYS A 194 10.06 -26.90 15.58
N LEU A 195 9.52 -25.72 15.31
CA LEU A 195 9.28 -24.70 16.32
C LEU A 195 8.25 -25.15 17.37
N MET A 196 7.25 -25.92 16.93
CA MET A 196 6.17 -26.48 17.74
C MET A 196 6.09 -28.02 17.55
N PRO A 197 6.89 -28.80 18.30
CA PRO A 197 7.01 -30.25 18.07
C PRO A 197 5.68 -31.03 18.20
N ASN A 198 4.79 -30.55 19.05
CA ASN A 198 3.52 -31.22 19.36
C ASN A 198 2.33 -30.70 18.51
N SER A 199 2.60 -30.00 17.44
CA SER A 199 1.59 -29.39 16.58
C SER A 199 1.72 -29.91 15.15
N ASP A 200 0.60 -29.88 14.41
CA ASP A 200 0.59 -30.19 12.97
C ASP A 200 1.26 -29.09 12.12
N TRP A 201 1.75 -28.01 12.76
CA TRP A 201 2.41 -26.93 12.08
C TRP A 201 3.88 -27.26 11.78
N GLU A 202 4.26 -27.13 10.52
CA GLU A 202 5.61 -27.44 10.02
C GLU A 202 6.53 -26.20 9.98
N PHE A 203 6.50 -25.41 11.04
CA PHE A 203 7.46 -24.31 11.18
C PHE A 203 8.81 -24.81 11.68
N VAL A 204 9.84 -24.67 10.86
CA VAL A 204 11.22 -25.03 11.23
C VAL A 204 11.80 -23.94 12.14
N LYS A 205 12.56 -24.35 13.15
CA LYS A 205 13.32 -23.43 13.99
C LYS A 205 14.35 -22.69 13.13
N PRO A 206 14.36 -21.35 13.14
CA PRO A 206 15.37 -20.61 12.41
C PRO A 206 16.75 -20.89 12.97
N THR A 207 17.71 -21.15 12.10
CA THR A 207 19.11 -21.29 12.49
C THR A 207 19.74 -19.92 12.78
N ALA A 208 20.86 -19.89 13.49
CA ALA A 208 21.60 -18.64 13.71
C ALA A 208 21.97 -17.95 12.37
N LYS A 209 22.25 -18.74 11.31
CA LYS A 209 22.53 -18.21 9.97
C LYS A 209 21.32 -17.51 9.36
N ASP A 210 20.11 -18.07 9.54
CA ASP A 210 18.87 -17.49 9.03
C ASP A 210 18.56 -16.16 9.73
N VAL A 211 18.73 -16.13 11.07
CA VAL A 211 18.51 -14.91 11.87
C VAL A 211 19.50 -13.81 11.49
N ILE A 212 20.78 -14.15 11.34
CA ILE A 212 21.83 -13.19 10.91
C ILE A 212 21.54 -12.71 9.49
N GLY A 213 21.21 -13.62 8.56
CA GLY A 213 20.89 -13.27 7.18
C GLY A 213 19.68 -12.35 7.08
N PHE A 214 18.62 -12.65 7.83
CA PHE A 214 17.43 -11.80 7.91
C PHE A 214 17.76 -10.42 8.51
N GLY A 215 18.54 -10.39 9.61
CA GLY A 215 18.96 -9.13 10.23
C GLY A 215 19.79 -8.26 9.28
N ALA A 216 20.70 -8.88 8.52
CA ALA A 216 21.49 -8.18 7.51
C ALA A 216 20.62 -7.62 6.39
N ALA A 217 19.63 -8.39 5.90
CA ALA A 217 18.69 -7.91 4.89
C ALA A 217 17.85 -6.72 5.41
N CYS A 218 17.35 -6.78 6.65
CA CYS A 218 16.65 -5.66 7.28
C CYS A 218 17.56 -4.43 7.40
N ALA A 219 18.80 -4.58 7.79
CA ALA A 219 19.76 -3.48 7.91
C ALA A 219 20.00 -2.80 6.55
N VAL A 220 20.13 -3.58 5.46
CA VAL A 220 20.27 -3.05 4.10
C VAL A 220 19.01 -2.26 3.70
N CYS A 221 17.82 -2.79 3.96
CA CYS A 221 16.58 -2.06 3.67
C CYS A 221 16.50 -0.72 4.42
N VAL A 222 16.82 -0.70 5.71
CA VAL A 222 16.85 0.53 6.52
C VAL A 222 17.88 1.52 5.97
N LEU A 223 19.04 1.04 5.57
CA LEU A 223 20.11 1.87 5.00
C LEU A 223 19.66 2.50 3.68
N ILE A 224 19.00 1.74 2.81
CA ILE A 224 18.44 2.27 1.54
C ILE A 224 17.40 3.34 1.82
N ILE A 225 16.47 3.11 2.76
CA ILE A 225 15.45 4.10 3.13
C ILE A 225 16.10 5.37 3.68
N ALA A 226 17.06 5.25 4.59
CA ALA A 226 17.79 6.37 5.17
C ALA A 226 18.55 7.18 4.10
N LEU A 227 19.18 6.48 3.15
CA LEU A 227 19.90 7.11 2.03
C LEU A 227 18.92 7.88 1.12
N LEU A 228 17.77 7.30 0.81
CA LEU A 228 16.75 7.98 0.00
C LEU A 228 16.20 9.21 0.71
N GLN A 229 15.96 9.14 2.01
CA GLN A 229 15.52 10.30 2.81
C GLN A 229 16.59 11.39 2.86
N TRP A 230 17.86 11.00 3.03
CA TRP A 230 18.98 11.94 3.02
C TRP A 230 19.11 12.67 1.67
N VAL A 231 19.06 11.93 0.56
CA VAL A 231 19.09 12.51 -0.80
C VAL A 231 17.90 13.44 -1.04
N ALA A 232 16.69 13.04 -0.61
CA ALA A 232 15.51 13.90 -0.74
C ALA A 232 15.63 15.20 0.08
N GLY A 233 16.31 15.17 1.23
CA GLY A 233 16.56 16.34 2.07
C GLY A 233 17.62 17.30 1.53
N ILE A 234 18.48 16.89 0.59
CA ILE A 234 19.49 17.78 -0.04
C ILE A 234 18.85 18.76 -1.04
N GLY A 235 17.67 18.43 -1.56
CA GLY A 235 16.95 19.23 -2.58
C GLY A 235 15.77 20.04 -2.04
N ALA A 236 15.57 20.09 -0.71
CA ALA A 236 14.44 20.76 -0.05
C ALA A 236 14.87 22.12 0.54
#